data_6e0540a465c21dfa6fee2be2a7319b7c
#
_entry.id   6e0540a465c21dfa6fee2be2a7319b7c
#
_cell.length_a   1.000
_cell.length_b   1.000
_cell.length_c   1.000
_cell.angle_alpha   90.00
_cell.angle_beta   90.00
_cell.angle_gamma   90.00
#
_symmetry.space_group_name_H-M   'P 1'
#
loop_
_entity.id
_entity.type
_entity.pdbx_description
1 polymer ?
#
loop_
_entity_poly.entity_id
_entity_poly.type
_entity_poly.pdbx_seq_one_letter_code
_entity_poly.pdbx_strand_id
1 'polypeptide(L)'
;MRQYLDFLKLVKDNGSEKTDRTGTGTKSIFGHQMRFKLSEGFPIVTTKRVHVPSVIHELLWFLKGDTNIKYLTENKVNIWNEWADKNGDLGPVYGAQWRKWKNADGDEIDQIKQAINLINNAPDSRRIIVSSWNVGELGSMALQPCHALFQFYVADGKLSCQLYQRSADIFLGLPFNIASYALLTHMIAQQCNLGVGDFVWSGGDCHIYTNHFTQVDTQLARIPKKLPALSIKRKPKSIFDYTYDDFELIDYVHDDPIKAPVAV
;
A
#
# COMPACT_ATOMS: atom_id res chain seq x y z
N MET A 1 -1.38 2.87 16.06
CA MET A 1 -1.84 1.68 15.28
C MET A 1 -2.81 0.79 16.07
N ARG A 2 -3.59 1.36 17.02
CA ARG A 2 -4.58 0.58 17.80
C ARG A 2 -5.66 -0.01 16.88
N GLN A 3 -6.22 0.79 15.96
CA GLN A 3 -7.25 0.36 15.00
C GLN A 3 -6.83 -0.86 14.16
N TYR A 4 -5.55 -0.99 13.80
CA TYR A 4 -5.05 -2.17 13.11
C TYR A 4 -5.05 -3.41 14.02
N LEU A 5 -4.62 -3.29 15.28
CA LEU A 5 -4.62 -4.41 16.23
C LEU A 5 -6.04 -4.85 16.59
N ASP A 6 -6.94 -3.88 16.78
CA ASP A 6 -8.35 -4.16 17.05
C ASP A 6 -8.99 -4.89 15.87
N PHE A 7 -8.64 -4.50 14.64
CA PHE A 7 -9.09 -5.20 13.44
C PHE A 7 -8.48 -6.60 13.30
N LEU A 8 -7.18 -6.76 13.55
CA LEU A 8 -6.52 -8.07 13.55
C LEU A 8 -7.20 -9.04 14.54
N LYS A 9 -7.52 -8.54 15.75
CA LYS A 9 -8.26 -9.28 16.76
C LYS A 9 -9.69 -9.61 16.31
N LEU A 10 -10.40 -8.64 15.73
CA LEU A 10 -11.76 -8.83 15.22
C LEU A 10 -11.83 -9.97 14.19
N VAL A 11 -10.92 -9.99 13.23
CA VAL A 11 -10.91 -11.05 12.21
C VAL A 11 -10.53 -12.40 12.80
N LYS A 12 -9.55 -12.44 13.71
CA LYS A 12 -9.20 -13.67 14.40
C LYS A 12 -10.36 -14.27 15.18
N ASP A 13 -11.08 -13.45 15.93
CA ASP A 13 -12.12 -13.92 16.83
C ASP A 13 -13.45 -14.22 16.09
N ASN A 14 -13.83 -13.37 15.14
CA ASN A 14 -15.17 -13.35 14.53
C ASN A 14 -15.21 -13.69 13.04
N GLY A 15 -14.03 -13.85 12.39
CA GLY A 15 -13.99 -14.16 10.97
C GLY A 15 -14.56 -15.54 10.64
N SER A 16 -15.17 -15.66 9.46
CA SER A 16 -15.62 -16.94 8.92
C SER A 16 -14.46 -17.74 8.33
N GLU A 17 -14.45 -19.05 8.56
CA GLU A 17 -13.48 -19.94 7.94
C GLU A 17 -13.79 -20.12 6.46
N LYS A 18 -12.77 -20.03 5.63
CA LYS A 18 -12.84 -20.20 4.19
C LYS A 18 -11.66 -20.98 3.65
N THR A 19 -11.91 -21.75 2.60
CA THR A 19 -10.84 -22.24 1.73
C THR A 19 -10.32 -21.10 0.85
N ASP A 20 -9.09 -21.20 0.39
CA ASP A 20 -8.48 -20.24 -0.50
C ASP A 20 -7.72 -20.93 -1.63
N ARG A 21 -7.27 -20.14 -2.62
CA ARG A 21 -6.54 -20.65 -3.80
C ARG A 21 -5.26 -21.39 -3.42
N THR A 22 -4.60 -21.03 -2.32
CA THR A 22 -3.34 -21.63 -1.88
C THR A 22 -3.54 -22.94 -1.13
N GLY A 23 -4.78 -23.31 -0.76
CA GLY A 23 -5.09 -24.48 0.04
C GLY A 23 -4.71 -24.36 1.53
N THR A 24 -4.19 -23.22 1.97
CA THR A 24 -3.79 -22.98 3.36
C THR A 24 -5.02 -22.82 4.28
N GLY A 25 -6.11 -22.26 3.77
CA GLY A 25 -7.29 -21.84 4.51
C GLY A 25 -7.12 -20.49 5.19
N THR A 26 -8.23 -19.81 5.35
CA THR A 26 -8.26 -18.46 5.94
C THR A 26 -9.40 -18.30 6.91
N LYS A 27 -9.28 -17.33 7.80
CA LYS A 27 -10.37 -16.75 8.57
C LYS A 27 -10.57 -15.32 8.11
N SER A 28 -11.78 -14.94 7.68
CA SER A 28 -11.99 -13.65 7.01
C SER A 28 -13.27 -12.94 7.43
N ILE A 29 -13.23 -11.60 7.29
CA ILE A 29 -14.38 -10.70 7.37
C ILE A 29 -14.50 -9.95 6.04
N PHE A 30 -15.72 -9.78 5.53
CA PHE A 30 -15.98 -9.01 4.33
C PHE A 30 -16.41 -7.58 4.68
N GLY A 31 -15.63 -6.61 4.23
CA GLY A 31 -15.89 -5.19 4.44
C GLY A 31 -15.41 -4.66 5.79
N HIS A 32 -14.36 -3.85 5.77
CA HIS A 32 -13.89 -3.10 6.95
C HIS A 32 -13.21 -1.81 6.53
N GLN A 33 -13.25 -0.80 7.41
CA GLN A 33 -12.59 0.47 7.15
C GLN A 33 -11.78 0.92 8.38
N MET A 34 -10.58 1.44 8.12
CA MET A 34 -9.74 2.09 9.13
C MET A 34 -9.35 3.49 8.67
N ARG A 35 -9.24 4.42 9.61
CA ARG A 35 -8.80 5.79 9.35
C ARG A 35 -7.57 6.12 10.17
N PHE A 36 -6.59 6.73 9.53
CA PHE A 36 -5.33 7.15 10.12
C PHE A 36 -5.15 8.65 9.88
N LYS A 37 -5.09 9.44 10.95
CA LYS A 37 -4.76 10.87 10.87
C LYS A 37 -3.25 11.01 10.69
N LEU A 38 -2.82 11.43 9.51
CA LEU A 38 -1.39 11.53 9.18
C LEU A 38 -0.66 12.62 9.98
N SER A 39 -1.40 13.57 10.54
CA SER A 39 -0.86 14.58 11.46
C SER A 39 -0.48 14.04 12.85
N GLU A 40 -0.97 12.85 13.23
CA GLU A 40 -0.64 12.20 14.51
C GLU A 40 0.62 11.33 14.45
N GLY A 41 1.22 11.18 13.27
CA GLY A 41 2.41 10.39 12.99
C GLY A 41 2.23 9.47 11.79
N PHE A 42 3.33 8.89 11.33
CA PHE A 42 3.33 7.99 10.18
C PHE A 42 2.74 6.61 10.57
N PRO A 43 1.67 6.14 9.92
CA PRO A 43 0.95 4.93 10.31
C PRO A 43 1.70 3.66 9.89
N ILE A 44 2.70 3.31 10.66
CA ILE A 44 3.43 2.05 10.53
C ILE A 44 3.28 1.20 11.79
N VAL A 45 3.18 -0.12 11.64
CA VAL A 45 3.06 -1.04 12.76
C VAL A 45 4.33 -1.01 13.61
N THR A 46 4.16 -0.93 14.94
CA THR A 46 5.24 -0.91 15.92
C THR A 46 5.31 -2.18 16.77
N THR A 47 4.27 -3.00 16.77
CA THR A 47 4.20 -4.29 17.46
C THR A 47 4.92 -5.43 16.74
N LYS A 48 5.46 -5.16 15.57
CA LYS A 48 6.49 -5.93 14.87
C LYS A 48 7.22 -5.00 13.91
N ARG A 49 8.47 -5.35 13.59
CA ARG A 49 9.24 -4.60 12.58
C ARG A 49 8.61 -4.76 11.20
N VAL A 50 8.34 -3.66 10.53
CA VAL A 50 8.03 -3.60 9.09
C VAL A 50 9.31 -3.22 8.34
N HIS A 51 9.60 -3.89 7.24
CA HIS A 51 10.81 -3.62 6.45
C HIS A 51 10.61 -2.35 5.60
N VAL A 52 10.93 -1.20 6.17
CA VAL A 52 10.74 0.14 5.56
C VAL A 52 11.38 0.25 4.17
N PRO A 53 12.60 -0.28 3.91
CA PRO A 53 13.16 -0.26 2.56
C PRO A 53 12.26 -0.89 1.50
N SER A 54 11.59 -2.01 1.81
CA SER A 54 10.64 -2.63 0.87
C SER A 54 9.46 -1.71 0.56
N VAL A 55 8.90 -1.03 1.56
CA VAL A 55 7.78 -0.09 1.36
C VAL A 55 8.18 1.05 0.43
N ILE A 56 9.36 1.65 0.66
CA ILE A 56 9.82 2.80 -0.13
C ILE A 56 10.19 2.38 -1.55
N HIS A 57 11.01 1.34 -1.72
CA HIS A 57 11.44 0.89 -3.05
C HIS A 57 10.27 0.38 -3.90
N GLU A 58 9.32 -0.36 -3.33
CA GLU A 58 8.13 -0.80 -4.05
C GLU A 58 7.30 0.38 -4.56
N LEU A 59 7.04 1.38 -3.71
CA LEU A 59 6.30 2.57 -4.12
C LEU A 59 7.02 3.35 -5.21
N LEU A 60 8.34 3.54 -5.10
CA LEU A 60 9.14 4.19 -6.13
C LEU A 60 9.11 3.41 -7.45
N TRP A 61 9.15 2.09 -7.39
CA TRP A 61 9.04 1.21 -8.54
C TRP A 61 7.66 1.33 -9.23
N PHE A 62 6.56 1.35 -8.47
CA PHE A 62 5.23 1.65 -9.02
C PHE A 62 5.18 3.02 -9.69
N LEU A 63 5.74 4.05 -9.06
CA LEU A 63 5.77 5.41 -9.61
C LEU A 63 6.65 5.53 -10.89
N LYS A 64 7.61 4.65 -11.09
CA LYS A 64 8.37 4.56 -12.36
C LYS A 64 7.55 3.92 -13.49
N GLY A 65 6.42 3.27 -13.18
CA GLY A 65 5.64 2.52 -14.16
C GLY A 65 6.35 1.27 -14.64
N ASP A 66 7.26 0.73 -13.81
CA ASP A 66 8.04 -0.47 -14.10
C ASP A 66 7.26 -1.73 -13.68
N THR A 67 7.48 -2.83 -14.37
CA THR A 67 6.88 -4.14 -14.11
C THR A 67 7.92 -5.23 -13.91
N ASN A 68 9.20 -4.92 -14.17
CA ASN A 68 10.31 -5.84 -13.97
C ASN A 68 10.91 -5.68 -12.58
N ILE A 69 11.11 -6.81 -11.89
CA ILE A 69 11.60 -6.83 -10.49
C ILE A 69 13.10 -6.51 -10.35
N LYS A 70 13.83 -6.29 -11.43
CA LYS A 70 15.28 -6.04 -11.42
C LYS A 70 15.66 -4.92 -10.44
N TYR A 71 14.98 -3.77 -10.54
CA TYR A 71 15.20 -2.65 -9.61
C TYR A 71 14.99 -3.07 -8.14
N LEU A 72 13.96 -3.85 -7.86
CA LEU A 72 13.66 -4.31 -6.51
C LEU A 72 14.74 -5.24 -5.97
N THR A 73 15.17 -6.23 -6.77
CA THR A 73 16.21 -7.21 -6.38
C THR A 73 17.57 -6.57 -6.20
N GLU A 74 17.97 -5.61 -7.05
CA GLU A 74 19.19 -4.82 -6.90
C GLU A 74 19.20 -4.03 -5.58
N ASN A 75 18.02 -3.64 -5.07
CA ASN A 75 17.84 -2.97 -3.78
C ASN A 75 17.48 -3.95 -2.64
N LYS A 76 17.69 -5.26 -2.82
CA LYS A 76 17.45 -6.32 -1.82
C LYS A 76 15.99 -6.42 -1.37
N VAL A 77 15.06 -6.07 -2.23
CA VAL A 77 13.61 -6.20 -2.05
C VAL A 77 13.12 -7.39 -2.87
N ASN A 78 12.73 -8.47 -2.20
CA ASN A 78 12.43 -9.75 -2.82
C ASN A 78 10.94 -10.13 -2.74
N ILE A 79 10.08 -9.19 -2.35
CA ILE A 79 8.66 -9.44 -2.08
C ILE A 79 7.83 -9.80 -3.32
N TRP A 80 8.39 -9.68 -4.52
CA TRP A 80 7.76 -10.00 -5.80
C TRP A 80 8.38 -11.20 -6.53
N ASN A 81 9.46 -11.78 -6.00
CA ASN A 81 10.24 -12.81 -6.70
C ASN A 81 9.42 -14.05 -7.07
N GLU A 82 8.44 -14.44 -6.23
CA GLU A 82 7.65 -15.66 -6.42
C GLU A 82 6.64 -15.56 -7.56
N TRP A 83 6.32 -14.35 -8.01
CA TRP A 83 5.35 -14.11 -9.10
C TRP A 83 6.01 -13.73 -10.42
N ALA A 84 7.27 -13.35 -10.40
CA ALA A 84 7.98 -12.93 -11.61
C ALA A 84 8.28 -14.10 -12.54
N ASP A 85 8.18 -13.88 -13.84
CA ASP A 85 8.61 -14.83 -14.85
C ASP A 85 10.15 -14.99 -14.86
N LYS A 86 10.66 -15.87 -15.74
CA LYS A 86 12.09 -16.12 -15.88
C LYS A 86 12.94 -14.90 -16.29
N ASN A 87 12.30 -13.85 -16.81
CA ASN A 87 12.95 -12.58 -17.19
C ASN A 87 12.78 -11.52 -16.10
N GLY A 88 12.10 -11.85 -15.00
CA GLY A 88 11.79 -10.92 -13.91
C GLY A 88 10.59 -10.02 -14.18
N ASP A 89 9.75 -10.32 -15.15
CA ASP A 89 8.58 -9.52 -15.49
C ASP A 89 7.31 -10.06 -14.80
N LEU A 90 6.41 -9.13 -14.44
CA LEU A 90 5.13 -9.40 -13.78
C LEU A 90 3.92 -9.12 -14.67
N GLY A 91 4.14 -8.69 -15.93
CA GLY A 91 3.08 -8.17 -16.77
C GLY A 91 2.59 -6.80 -16.30
N PRO A 92 1.46 -6.30 -16.82
CA PRO A 92 1.01 -4.93 -16.62
C PRO A 92 0.41 -4.67 -15.22
N VAL A 93 1.16 -5.01 -14.15
CA VAL A 93 0.74 -4.79 -12.75
C VAL A 93 0.81 -3.31 -12.38
N TYR A 94 0.41 -2.96 -11.21
CA TYR A 94 0.29 -1.63 -10.56
C TYR A 94 0.96 -0.46 -11.28
N GLY A 95 2.29 -0.48 -11.43
CA GLY A 95 3.04 0.62 -12.01
C GLY A 95 2.65 0.91 -13.46
N ALA A 96 2.44 -0.12 -14.28
CA ALA A 96 1.95 0.02 -15.65
C ALA A 96 0.55 0.66 -15.66
N GLN A 97 -0.36 0.19 -14.81
CA GLN A 97 -1.72 0.74 -14.74
C GLN A 97 -1.72 2.19 -14.27
N TRP A 98 -0.91 2.56 -13.29
CA TRP A 98 -0.84 3.92 -12.78
C TRP A 98 -0.27 4.92 -13.78
N ARG A 99 0.68 4.48 -14.62
CA ARG A 99 1.52 5.35 -15.42
C ARG A 99 1.32 5.22 -16.93
N LYS A 100 0.80 4.07 -17.40
CA LYS A 100 0.74 3.71 -18.82
C LYS A 100 -0.55 2.93 -19.12
N TRP A 101 -1.67 3.33 -18.52
CA TRP A 101 -2.97 2.73 -18.81
C TRP A 101 -3.31 2.94 -20.28
N LYS A 102 -3.57 1.86 -21.00
CA LYS A 102 -3.93 1.95 -22.41
C LYS A 102 -5.43 2.19 -22.57
N ASN A 103 -5.80 3.22 -23.36
CA ASN A 103 -7.17 3.44 -23.80
C ASN A 103 -7.52 2.53 -25.01
N ALA A 104 -8.75 2.65 -25.51
CA ALA A 104 -9.22 1.86 -26.66
C ALA A 104 -8.43 2.15 -27.95
N ASP A 105 -7.84 3.32 -28.10
CA ASP A 105 -7.06 3.76 -29.26
C ASP A 105 -5.57 3.36 -29.13
N GLY A 106 -5.17 2.80 -27.97
CA GLY A 106 -3.80 2.39 -27.67
C GLY A 106 -2.93 3.49 -27.06
N ASP A 107 -3.47 4.68 -26.79
CA ASP A 107 -2.74 5.76 -26.14
C ASP A 107 -2.52 5.47 -24.64
N GLU A 108 -1.38 5.90 -24.13
CA GLU A 108 -1.04 5.76 -22.72
C GLU A 108 -1.59 6.91 -21.89
N ILE A 109 -2.28 6.56 -20.80
CA ILE A 109 -2.79 7.50 -19.80
C ILE A 109 -1.96 7.38 -18.53
N ASP A 110 -1.34 8.49 -18.12
CA ASP A 110 -0.64 8.62 -16.84
C ASP A 110 -1.60 9.13 -15.76
N GLN A 111 -2.22 8.20 -15.02
CA GLN A 111 -3.20 8.51 -13.99
C GLN A 111 -2.59 9.30 -12.82
N ILE A 112 -1.31 9.09 -12.48
CA ILE A 112 -0.63 9.85 -11.41
C ILE A 112 -0.46 11.30 -11.81
N LYS A 113 -0.02 11.57 -13.05
CA LYS A 113 0.04 12.97 -13.55
C LYS A 113 -1.33 13.62 -13.60
N GLN A 114 -2.36 12.89 -14.05
CA GLN A 114 -3.74 13.41 -14.06
C GLN A 114 -4.23 13.74 -12.65
N ALA A 115 -3.98 12.86 -11.65
CA ALA A 115 -4.35 13.10 -10.26
C ALA A 115 -3.67 14.36 -9.71
N ILE A 116 -2.36 14.52 -9.90
CA ILE A 116 -1.60 15.70 -9.47
C ILE A 116 -2.13 16.96 -10.16
N ASN A 117 -2.42 16.89 -11.48
CA ASN A 117 -2.99 18.02 -12.20
C ASN A 117 -4.36 18.43 -11.65
N LEU A 118 -5.24 17.47 -11.35
CA LEU A 118 -6.55 17.75 -10.75
C LEU A 118 -6.42 18.34 -9.33
N ILE A 119 -5.51 17.82 -8.51
CA ILE A 119 -5.26 18.38 -7.16
C ILE A 119 -4.83 19.85 -7.24
N ASN A 120 -3.99 20.21 -8.21
CA ASN A 120 -3.50 21.58 -8.35
C ASN A 120 -4.52 22.55 -8.99
N ASN A 121 -5.30 22.08 -9.97
CA ASN A 121 -6.11 22.97 -10.82
C ASN A 121 -7.62 22.84 -10.58
N ALA A 122 -8.08 21.75 -9.95
CA ALA A 122 -9.48 21.49 -9.63
C ALA A 122 -9.57 20.66 -8.32
N PRO A 123 -9.11 21.19 -7.17
CA PRO A 123 -9.00 20.45 -5.92
C PRO A 123 -10.35 19.92 -5.40
N ASP A 124 -11.46 20.57 -5.75
CA ASP A 124 -12.82 20.14 -5.40
C ASP A 124 -13.34 18.98 -6.27
N SER A 125 -12.56 18.51 -7.22
CA SER A 125 -12.94 17.42 -8.11
C SER A 125 -13.16 16.10 -7.34
N ARG A 126 -14.29 15.45 -7.62
CA ARG A 126 -14.61 14.11 -7.12
C ARG A 126 -14.04 12.99 -7.99
N ARG A 127 -13.20 13.32 -8.99
CA ARG A 127 -12.65 12.43 -10.01
C ARG A 127 -11.14 12.21 -9.86
N ILE A 128 -10.57 12.52 -8.70
CA ILE A 128 -9.15 12.33 -8.42
C ILE A 128 -8.94 10.87 -8.01
N ILE A 129 -9.05 9.96 -8.98
CA ILE A 129 -9.02 8.52 -8.80
C ILE A 129 -7.88 7.94 -9.63
N VAL A 130 -7.19 6.93 -9.08
CA VAL A 130 -6.22 6.09 -9.77
C VAL A 130 -6.67 4.63 -9.61
N SER A 131 -6.85 3.92 -10.73
CA SER A 131 -7.27 2.52 -10.75
C SER A 131 -6.15 1.62 -11.25
N SER A 132 -5.97 0.49 -10.57
CA SER A 132 -5.12 -0.60 -11.04
C SER A 132 -5.95 -1.76 -11.62
N TRP A 133 -7.26 -1.77 -11.39
CA TRP A 133 -8.17 -2.84 -11.81
C TRP A 133 -8.60 -2.64 -13.25
N ASN A 134 -7.75 -3.06 -14.19
CA ASN A 134 -8.02 -3.03 -15.62
C ASN A 134 -8.55 -4.39 -16.07
N VAL A 135 -9.87 -4.50 -16.21
CA VAL A 135 -10.55 -5.77 -16.55
C VAL A 135 -10.01 -6.39 -17.84
N GLY A 136 -9.61 -5.57 -18.81
CA GLY A 136 -9.07 -6.03 -20.09
C GLY A 136 -7.67 -6.65 -20.00
N GLU A 137 -6.91 -6.38 -18.94
CA GLU A 137 -5.52 -6.84 -18.79
C GLU A 137 -5.29 -7.78 -17.60
N LEU A 138 -6.33 -8.08 -16.79
CA LEU A 138 -6.18 -8.95 -15.60
C LEU A 138 -5.56 -10.31 -15.90
N GLY A 139 -5.87 -10.87 -17.09
CA GLY A 139 -5.34 -12.17 -17.50
C GLY A 139 -3.85 -12.16 -17.88
N SER A 140 -3.28 -10.98 -18.10
CA SER A 140 -1.86 -10.78 -18.45
C SER A 140 -0.99 -10.41 -17.25
N MET A 141 -1.60 -10.28 -16.06
CA MET A 141 -0.90 -9.94 -14.83
C MET A 141 -0.50 -11.19 -14.06
N ALA A 142 0.75 -11.26 -13.62
CA ALA A 142 1.23 -12.37 -12.77
C ALA A 142 0.45 -12.44 -11.45
N LEU A 143 0.04 -11.28 -10.93
CA LEU A 143 -0.84 -11.16 -9.77
C LEU A 143 -1.84 -10.01 -10.00
N GLN A 144 -3.12 -10.35 -9.95
CA GLN A 144 -4.19 -9.34 -10.08
C GLN A 144 -4.18 -8.37 -8.89
N PRO A 145 -4.32 -7.04 -9.14
CA PRO A 145 -4.15 -6.03 -8.11
C PRO A 145 -5.04 -6.23 -6.88
N CYS A 146 -4.45 -6.36 -5.71
CA CYS A 146 -5.17 -6.37 -4.43
C CYS A 146 -5.65 -4.97 -4.05
N HIS A 147 -4.77 -3.96 -4.13
CA HIS A 147 -5.14 -2.54 -4.01
C HIS A 147 -5.68 -2.08 -5.36
N ALA A 148 -7.02 -2.16 -5.49
CA ALA A 148 -7.69 -2.03 -6.78
C ALA A 148 -7.80 -0.59 -7.26
N LEU A 149 -8.09 0.35 -6.37
CA LEU A 149 -8.17 1.78 -6.67
C LEU A 149 -7.94 2.63 -5.41
N PHE A 150 -7.51 3.87 -5.63
CA PHE A 150 -7.45 4.86 -4.59
C PHE A 150 -7.92 6.22 -5.10
N GLN A 151 -8.42 7.03 -4.16
CA GLN A 151 -8.98 8.35 -4.43
C GLN A 151 -8.36 9.39 -3.50
N PHE A 152 -8.08 10.58 -4.04
CA PHE A 152 -7.65 11.72 -3.25
C PHE A 152 -8.80 12.69 -2.99
N TYR A 153 -8.70 13.39 -1.88
CA TYR A 153 -9.63 14.42 -1.46
C TYR A 153 -8.85 15.59 -0.85
N VAL A 154 -9.15 16.79 -1.30
CA VAL A 154 -8.55 18.04 -0.80
C VAL A 154 -9.58 18.80 0.00
N ALA A 155 -9.25 19.15 1.22
CA ALA A 155 -10.05 20.04 2.08
C ALA A 155 -9.15 20.77 3.07
N ASP A 156 -9.48 21.98 3.42
CA ASP A 156 -8.77 22.80 4.42
C ASP A 156 -7.25 22.85 4.19
N GLY A 157 -6.83 22.92 2.93
CA GLY A 157 -5.41 22.93 2.53
C GLY A 157 -4.68 21.62 2.80
N LYS A 158 -5.39 20.50 2.96
CA LYS A 158 -4.84 19.18 3.26
C LYS A 158 -5.28 18.15 2.23
N LEU A 159 -4.40 17.20 1.95
CA LEU A 159 -4.65 16.06 1.08
C LEU A 159 -4.93 14.81 1.92
N SER A 160 -6.06 14.16 1.65
CA SER A 160 -6.40 12.82 2.17
C SER A 160 -6.42 11.81 1.04
N CYS A 161 -6.20 10.54 1.39
CA CYS A 161 -6.25 9.42 0.44
C CYS A 161 -7.15 8.32 0.99
N GLN A 162 -8.02 7.76 0.15
CA GLN A 162 -8.75 6.52 0.46
C GLN A 162 -8.33 5.42 -0.50
N LEU A 163 -7.91 4.29 0.04
CA LEU A 163 -7.60 3.07 -0.69
C LEU A 163 -8.74 2.06 -0.57
N TYR A 164 -9.18 1.48 -1.69
CA TYR A 164 -9.96 0.24 -1.69
C TYR A 164 -9.06 -0.95 -2.04
N GLN A 165 -8.94 -1.88 -1.10
CA GLN A 165 -8.19 -3.12 -1.24
C GLN A 165 -9.16 -4.30 -1.26
N ARG A 166 -9.32 -4.96 -2.43
CA ARG A 166 -10.28 -6.06 -2.62
C ARG A 166 -9.97 -7.31 -1.80
N SER A 167 -8.68 -7.54 -1.53
CA SER A 167 -8.16 -8.71 -0.82
C SER A 167 -6.97 -8.28 0.03
N ALA A 168 -7.00 -8.59 1.33
CA ALA A 168 -5.99 -8.17 2.28
C ALA A 168 -5.58 -9.30 3.22
N ASP A 169 -4.34 -9.81 3.07
CA ASP A 169 -3.66 -10.51 4.15
C ASP A 169 -3.36 -9.49 5.26
N ILE A 170 -4.14 -9.58 6.35
CA ILE A 170 -4.09 -8.58 7.42
C ILE A 170 -2.77 -8.68 8.19
N PHE A 171 -2.20 -9.88 8.29
CA PHE A 171 -1.00 -10.07 9.11
C PHE A 171 0.28 -9.67 8.36
N LEU A 172 0.52 -10.18 7.14
CA LEU A 172 1.74 -9.89 6.38
C LEU A 172 1.62 -8.65 5.51
N GLY A 173 0.62 -8.60 4.62
CA GLY A 173 0.54 -7.60 3.56
C GLY A 173 0.03 -6.24 4.02
N LEU A 174 -1.06 -6.20 4.79
CA LEU A 174 -1.72 -4.95 5.15
C LEU A 174 -0.83 -3.91 5.83
N PRO A 175 0.12 -4.26 6.74
CA PRO A 175 1.05 -3.28 7.31
C PRO A 175 1.89 -2.54 6.28
N PHE A 176 2.32 -3.22 5.21
CA PHE A 176 3.06 -2.63 4.09
C PHE A 176 2.17 -1.70 3.28
N ASN A 177 0.93 -2.12 2.97
CA ASN A 177 0.01 -1.32 2.17
C ASN A 177 -0.39 -0.03 2.88
N ILE A 178 -0.67 -0.07 4.19
CA ILE A 178 -0.95 1.14 4.99
C ILE A 178 0.22 2.12 4.91
N ALA A 179 1.44 1.65 5.15
CA ALA A 179 2.63 2.49 5.12
C ALA A 179 2.91 3.05 3.71
N SER A 180 2.74 2.24 2.66
CA SER A 180 2.97 2.64 1.26
C SER A 180 2.03 3.75 0.82
N TYR A 181 0.71 3.62 1.07
CA TYR A 181 -0.25 4.65 0.68
C TYR A 181 -0.22 5.89 1.57
N ALA A 182 0.15 5.76 2.84
CA ALA A 182 0.47 6.90 3.68
C ALA A 182 1.67 7.68 3.12
N LEU A 183 2.74 6.98 2.71
CA LEU A 183 3.92 7.59 2.08
C LEU A 183 3.52 8.30 0.76
N LEU A 184 2.76 7.64 -0.10
CA LEU A 184 2.25 8.23 -1.35
C LEU A 184 1.46 9.52 -1.09
N THR A 185 0.62 9.51 -0.04
CA THR A 185 -0.17 10.70 0.35
C THR A 185 0.74 11.86 0.76
N HIS A 186 1.78 11.60 1.56
CA HIS A 186 2.77 12.61 1.94
C HIS A 186 3.54 13.14 0.72
N MET A 187 3.96 12.27 -0.21
CA MET A 187 4.68 12.67 -1.42
C MET A 187 3.84 13.59 -2.31
N ILE A 188 2.59 13.23 -2.58
CA ILE A 188 1.68 14.04 -3.42
C ILE A 188 1.31 15.34 -2.71
N ALA A 189 1.05 15.31 -1.39
CA ALA A 189 0.79 16.53 -0.62
C ALA A 189 1.97 17.52 -0.74
N GLN A 190 3.22 17.05 -0.57
CA GLN A 190 4.41 17.88 -0.74
C GLN A 190 4.52 18.42 -2.17
N GLN A 191 4.28 17.60 -3.20
CA GLN A 191 4.32 18.04 -4.60
C GLN A 191 3.31 19.13 -4.91
N CYS A 192 2.13 19.07 -4.29
CA CYS A 192 1.02 20.00 -4.49
C CYS A 192 0.98 21.15 -3.46
N ASN A 193 2.00 21.32 -2.61
CA ASN A 193 2.06 22.33 -1.54
C ASN A 193 0.87 22.27 -0.56
N LEU A 194 0.39 21.07 -0.26
CA LEU A 194 -0.68 20.81 0.69
C LEU A 194 -0.13 20.20 1.98
N GLY A 195 -0.83 20.41 3.08
CA GLY A 195 -0.67 19.59 4.28
C GLY A 195 -1.22 18.18 4.08
N VAL A 196 -0.94 17.28 5.03
CA VAL A 196 -1.53 15.93 5.03
C VAL A 196 -2.79 15.89 5.89
N GLY A 197 -3.82 15.23 5.37
CA GLY A 197 -5.07 14.93 6.07
C GLY A 197 -5.08 13.51 6.60
N ASP A 198 -6.05 12.71 6.16
CA ASP A 198 -6.25 11.33 6.58
C ASP A 198 -5.84 10.34 5.50
N PHE A 199 -5.34 9.19 5.92
CA PHE A 199 -5.34 7.99 5.11
C PHE A 199 -6.50 7.08 5.57
N VAL A 200 -7.38 6.72 4.64
CA VAL A 200 -8.53 5.83 4.87
C VAL A 200 -8.30 4.54 4.10
N TRP A 201 -8.24 3.44 4.81
CA TRP A 201 -8.15 2.11 4.21
C TRP A 201 -9.51 1.42 4.25
N SER A 202 -9.97 0.90 3.12
CA SER A 202 -11.21 0.13 2.98
C SER A 202 -10.90 -1.24 2.38
N GLY A 203 -11.14 -2.29 3.13
CA GLY A 203 -10.90 -3.67 2.71
C GLY A 203 -12.17 -4.38 2.27
N GLY A 204 -12.06 -5.22 1.25
CA GLY A 204 -13.08 -6.18 0.81
C GLY A 204 -12.96 -7.49 1.59
N ASP A 205 -12.33 -8.53 1.01
CA ASP A 205 -12.00 -9.78 1.73
C ASP A 205 -10.75 -9.55 2.60
N CYS A 206 -10.96 -9.48 3.89
CA CYS A 206 -9.93 -9.21 4.88
C CYS A 206 -9.65 -10.49 5.67
N HIS A 207 -8.47 -11.10 5.49
CA HIS A 207 -8.23 -12.44 5.98
C HIS A 207 -6.91 -12.60 6.74
N ILE A 208 -6.90 -13.60 7.60
CA ILE A 208 -5.71 -14.16 8.27
C ILE A 208 -5.58 -15.60 7.80
N TYR A 209 -4.43 -15.98 7.27
CA TYR A 209 -4.16 -17.38 6.95
C TYR A 209 -4.10 -18.24 8.23
N THR A 210 -4.60 -19.46 8.16
CA THR A 210 -4.70 -20.34 9.35
C THR A 210 -3.33 -20.64 9.97
N ASN A 211 -2.28 -20.71 9.14
CA ASN A 211 -0.90 -20.92 9.58
C ASN A 211 -0.24 -19.66 10.19
N HIS A 212 -0.98 -18.53 10.32
CA HIS A 212 -0.51 -17.29 10.96
C HIS A 212 -1.10 -17.06 12.36
N PHE A 213 -2.00 -17.91 12.87
CA PHE A 213 -2.72 -17.62 14.12
C PHE A 213 -1.79 -17.46 15.33
N THR A 214 -0.75 -18.30 15.45
CA THR A 214 0.25 -18.17 16.54
C THR A 214 1.02 -16.85 16.46
N GLN A 215 1.37 -16.41 15.26
CA GLN A 215 2.04 -15.15 15.01
C GLN A 215 1.15 -13.95 15.33
N VAL A 216 -0.14 -14.07 15.01
CA VAL A 216 -1.16 -13.07 15.35
C VAL A 216 -1.30 -12.94 16.86
N ASP A 217 -1.36 -14.07 17.59
CA ASP A 217 -1.38 -14.06 19.06
C ASP A 217 -0.17 -13.37 19.67
N THR A 218 1.01 -13.70 19.16
CA THR A 218 2.25 -13.05 19.54
C THR A 218 2.18 -11.53 19.34
N GLN A 219 1.66 -11.09 18.19
CA GLN A 219 1.52 -9.67 17.90
C GLN A 219 0.49 -8.96 18.76
N LEU A 220 -0.65 -9.60 19.02
CA LEU A 220 -1.73 -9.04 19.86
C LEU A 220 -1.34 -8.92 21.34
N ALA A 221 -0.41 -9.74 21.81
CA ALA A 221 0.14 -9.63 23.17
C ALA A 221 1.09 -8.43 23.35
N ARG A 222 1.53 -7.78 22.28
CA ARG A 222 2.47 -6.65 22.32
C ARG A 222 1.74 -5.32 22.43
N ILE A 223 2.39 -4.35 23.09
CA ILE A 223 1.84 -3.00 23.29
C ILE A 223 2.33 -2.09 22.14
N PRO A 224 1.42 -1.42 21.40
CA PRO A 224 1.84 -0.49 20.36
C PRO A 224 2.57 0.71 20.95
N LYS A 225 3.67 1.10 20.29
CA LYS A 225 4.49 2.25 20.67
C LYS A 225 4.00 3.51 19.94
N LYS A 226 4.58 4.66 20.30
CA LYS A 226 4.34 5.93 19.60
C LYS A 226 4.65 5.79 18.11
N LEU A 227 3.85 6.42 17.27
CA LEU A 227 4.10 6.47 15.83
C LEU A 227 5.36 7.30 15.53
N PRO A 228 6.20 6.89 14.57
CA PRO A 228 7.32 7.70 14.09
C PRO A 228 6.83 8.92 13.32
N ALA A 229 7.72 9.89 13.13
CA ALA A 229 7.51 10.96 12.17
C ALA A 229 8.16 10.60 10.82
N LEU A 230 7.50 10.94 9.71
CA LEU A 230 8.10 10.87 8.38
C LEU A 230 8.80 12.20 8.07
N SER A 231 10.08 12.12 7.73
CA SER A 231 10.85 13.23 7.15
C SER A 231 11.05 13.00 5.66
N ILE A 232 10.66 13.98 4.84
CA ILE A 232 11.00 14.03 3.41
C ILE A 232 12.03 15.14 3.22
N LYS A 233 13.28 14.74 2.97
CA LYS A 233 14.47 15.60 3.04
C LYS A 233 14.55 16.67 1.95
N ARG A 234 13.90 16.44 0.82
CA ARG A 234 13.84 17.40 -0.30
C ARG A 234 12.51 17.33 -1.03
N LYS A 235 12.21 18.34 -1.83
CA LYS A 235 11.11 18.35 -2.80
C LYS A 235 11.70 18.34 -4.21
N PRO A 236 11.69 17.22 -4.93
CA PRO A 236 12.16 17.19 -6.33
C PRO A 236 11.19 17.92 -7.26
N LYS A 237 11.60 18.17 -8.50
CA LYS A 237 10.75 18.84 -9.51
C LYS A 237 9.52 18.01 -9.88
N SER A 238 9.62 16.70 -9.81
CA SER A 238 8.52 15.77 -10.09
C SER A 238 8.44 14.69 -9.02
N ILE A 239 7.24 14.17 -8.75
CA ILE A 239 7.02 13.02 -7.86
C ILE A 239 7.83 11.78 -8.31
N PHE A 240 8.15 11.70 -9.61
CA PHE A 240 8.91 10.59 -10.19
C PHE A 240 10.41 10.68 -9.96
N ASP A 241 10.91 11.79 -9.41
CA ASP A 241 12.32 12.06 -9.17
C ASP A 241 12.74 11.84 -7.71
N TYR A 242 11.81 11.35 -6.87
CA TYR A 242 12.17 10.90 -5.54
C TYR A 242 13.07 9.66 -5.59
N THR A 243 13.97 9.58 -4.63
CA THR A 243 14.86 8.44 -4.40
C THR A 243 14.67 7.92 -2.98
N TYR A 244 15.18 6.73 -2.69
CA TYR A 244 15.12 6.13 -1.37
C TYR A 244 15.67 7.06 -0.26
N ASP A 245 16.77 7.76 -0.53
CA ASP A 245 17.47 8.60 0.43
C ASP A 245 16.69 9.88 0.81
N ASP A 246 15.62 10.20 0.09
CA ASP A 246 14.75 11.32 0.41
C ASP A 246 13.87 11.08 1.63
N PHE A 247 13.71 9.83 2.07
CA PHE A 247 12.77 9.45 3.12
C PHE A 247 13.46 8.92 4.35
N GLU A 248 12.98 9.35 5.52
CA GLU A 248 13.47 8.89 6.81
C GLU A 248 12.31 8.80 7.81
N LEU A 249 12.22 7.67 8.53
CA LEU A 249 11.34 7.55 9.69
C LEU A 249 12.12 7.90 10.96
N ILE A 250 11.77 9.02 11.59
CA ILE A 250 12.35 9.48 12.84
C ILE A 250 11.63 8.81 14.00
N ASP A 251 12.40 8.24 14.93
CA ASP A 251 11.89 7.56 16.14
C ASP A 251 11.01 6.33 15.84
N TYR A 252 11.32 5.55 14.79
CA TYR A 252 10.63 4.29 14.55
C TYR A 252 11.09 3.22 15.56
N VAL A 253 10.52 3.26 16.75
CA VAL A 253 10.70 2.23 17.79
C VAL A 253 9.68 1.12 17.59
N HIS A 254 10.14 -0.12 17.49
CA HIS A 254 9.30 -1.28 17.20
C HIS A 254 9.76 -2.51 17.98
N ASP A 255 8.90 -3.52 18.09
CA ASP A 255 9.26 -4.83 18.57
C ASP A 255 9.91 -5.66 17.44
N ASP A 256 10.53 -6.78 17.80
CA ASP A 256 11.18 -7.69 16.86
C ASP A 256 10.23 -8.19 15.77
N PRO A 257 10.76 -8.50 14.57
CA PRO A 257 9.96 -9.06 13.51
C PRO A 257 9.32 -10.39 13.94
N ILE A 258 8.13 -10.66 13.42
CA ILE A 258 7.45 -11.94 13.57
C ILE A 258 7.42 -12.59 12.20
N LYS A 259 8.19 -13.66 12.03
CA LYS A 259 8.26 -14.41 10.76
C LYS A 259 7.00 -15.24 10.57
N ALA A 260 6.50 -15.29 9.34
CA ALA A 260 5.42 -16.16 8.92
C ALA A 260 5.65 -16.63 7.46
N PRO A 261 5.15 -17.81 7.08
CA PRO A 261 5.22 -18.25 5.69
C PRO A 261 4.33 -17.39 4.79
N VAL A 262 4.77 -17.16 3.56
CA VAL A 262 3.95 -16.53 2.53
C VAL A 262 3.07 -17.59 1.88
N ALA A 263 1.78 -17.31 1.72
CA ALA A 263 0.87 -18.17 0.97
C ALA A 263 0.89 -17.77 -0.52
N VAL A 264 1.27 -18.67 -1.40
CA VAL A 264 1.44 -18.49 -2.86
C VAL A 264 0.56 -19.43 -3.67
#